data_48499b81a2bff3f37108a82281f03f9c
#
_entry.id   48499b81a2bff3f37108a82281f03f9c
#
_cell.length_a   1.000
_cell.length_b   1.000
_cell.length_c   1.000
_cell.angle_alpha   90.00
_cell.angle_beta   90.00
_cell.angle_gamma   90.00
#
_symmetry.space_group_name_H-M   'P 1'
#
loop_
_entity.id
_entity.type
_entity.pdbx_description
1 polymer ?
#
loop_
_entity_poly.entity_id
_entity_poly.type
_entity_poly.pdbx_seq_one_letter_code
_entity_poly.pdbx_strand_id
1 'polypeptide(L)'
;MEINLVSDTITKPTYEMLQYMFNAQVGDDVYKQDPTVIALEAKVAGMFGMEAGLFFPSGTMANQAAIKLHTQPGEQLIADKYAHVYHYEGGGVSFNSGVSCCLLDGNRGMITAEQVAGAINDPEFYHSPLTSLVCVENTTNKGGGACYELEELQKIKEVCVANNLKFHMDGARIWNALVAKKQDPKAFGRLFDTISVCFSKGLGAPIGSMLLADKATIRRALRIRKILGGGMRQVGYLAAAGIYALDNNVARLAEDHRRAKELAAVLSKASWVASVEPVETNILIFSLAQNYNEQVLIEKLKQKNISISSMGHGKLRIVTHLDYREVMHTYVLETLEKLTF
;
A
#
# COMPACT_ATOMS: atom_id res chain seq x y z
N MET A 1 17.55 -23.19 5.05
CA MET A 1 16.69 -22.09 5.50
C MET A 1 16.24 -21.37 4.24
N GLU A 2 14.94 -21.32 3.98
CA GLU A 2 14.37 -20.61 2.81
C GLU A 2 14.17 -19.13 3.18
N ILE A 3 14.61 -18.23 2.32
CA ILE A 3 14.56 -16.78 2.52
C ILE A 3 13.80 -16.17 1.34
N ASN A 4 12.58 -15.72 1.57
CA ASN A 4 11.75 -15.14 0.55
C ASN A 4 11.64 -13.62 0.76
N LEU A 5 12.21 -12.84 -0.17
CA LEU A 5 12.23 -11.38 -0.16
C LEU A 5 11.45 -10.79 -1.36
N VAL A 6 10.51 -11.56 -1.92
CA VAL A 6 9.70 -11.17 -3.10
C VAL A 6 8.70 -10.08 -2.73
N SER A 7 8.03 -10.20 -1.57
CA SER A 7 7.00 -9.27 -1.11
C SER A 7 6.72 -9.42 0.39
N ASP A 8 6.30 -8.34 1.05
CA ASP A 8 5.76 -8.38 2.41
C ASP A 8 4.33 -8.97 2.50
N THR A 9 3.71 -9.26 1.36
CA THR A 9 2.41 -9.95 1.30
C THR A 9 2.47 -11.44 1.60
N ILE A 10 3.69 -12.00 1.71
CA ILE A 10 3.90 -13.43 2.03
C ILE A 10 3.98 -13.69 3.53
N THR A 11 3.99 -12.63 4.35
CA THR A 11 4.04 -12.74 5.82
C THR A 11 2.89 -13.57 6.35
N LYS A 12 3.21 -14.39 7.36
CA LYS A 12 2.24 -15.24 8.04
C LYS A 12 1.95 -14.72 9.44
N PRO A 13 0.75 -14.93 9.95
CA PRO A 13 0.44 -14.62 11.34
C PRO A 13 1.38 -15.37 12.30
N THR A 14 1.87 -14.66 13.32
CA THR A 14 2.62 -15.29 14.40
C THR A 14 1.70 -16.17 15.26
N TYR A 15 2.31 -17.06 16.05
CA TYR A 15 1.54 -17.90 16.97
C TYR A 15 0.66 -17.06 17.92
N GLU A 16 1.21 -15.99 18.46
CA GLU A 16 0.52 -15.09 19.37
C GLU A 16 -0.65 -14.37 18.68
N MET A 17 -0.46 -13.96 17.42
CA MET A 17 -1.57 -13.38 16.63
C MET A 17 -2.68 -14.42 16.41
N LEU A 18 -2.33 -15.67 16.08
CA LEU A 18 -3.31 -16.75 15.92
C LEU A 18 -4.07 -17.01 17.22
N GLN A 19 -3.39 -17.05 18.37
CA GLN A 19 -4.05 -17.18 19.67
C GLN A 19 -5.00 -16.01 19.96
N TYR A 20 -4.59 -14.79 19.61
CA TYR A 20 -5.45 -13.61 19.76
C TYR A 20 -6.71 -13.70 18.89
N MET A 21 -6.54 -14.17 17.64
CA MET A 21 -7.66 -14.41 16.71
C MET A 21 -8.64 -15.46 17.27
N PHE A 22 -8.15 -16.60 17.76
CA PHE A 22 -9.00 -17.67 18.32
C PHE A 22 -9.81 -17.24 19.54
N ASN A 23 -9.31 -16.30 20.31
CA ASN A 23 -9.98 -15.77 21.49
C ASN A 23 -10.89 -14.57 21.21
N ALA A 24 -11.04 -14.16 19.93
CA ALA A 24 -11.85 -13.01 19.57
C ALA A 24 -13.34 -13.24 19.85
N GLN A 25 -13.98 -12.22 20.41
CA GLN A 25 -15.43 -12.19 20.49
C GLN A 25 -16.01 -11.82 19.13
N VAL A 26 -16.94 -12.60 18.63
CA VAL A 26 -17.50 -12.42 17.29
C VAL A 26 -19.02 -12.34 17.30
N GLY A 27 -19.56 -11.74 16.25
CA GLY A 27 -20.97 -11.64 15.96
C GLY A 27 -21.20 -11.48 14.46
N ASP A 28 -22.42 -11.21 14.02
CA ASP A 28 -22.71 -11.02 12.59
C ASP A 28 -22.41 -9.57 12.16
N ASP A 29 -21.31 -9.35 11.41
CA ASP A 29 -20.93 -8.01 10.91
C ASP A 29 -21.97 -7.42 9.95
N VAL A 30 -22.75 -8.23 9.25
CA VAL A 30 -23.81 -7.73 8.34
C VAL A 30 -24.89 -6.99 9.15
N TYR A 31 -25.14 -7.43 10.38
CA TYR A 31 -26.05 -6.75 11.31
C TYR A 31 -25.35 -5.79 12.26
N LYS A 32 -24.05 -5.55 12.06
CA LYS A 32 -23.22 -4.69 12.96
C LYS A 32 -23.21 -5.16 14.41
N GLN A 33 -23.14 -6.49 14.58
CA GLN A 33 -23.13 -7.14 15.90
C GLN A 33 -21.78 -7.80 16.24
N ASP A 34 -20.76 -7.67 15.37
CA ASP A 34 -19.41 -8.20 15.64
C ASP A 34 -18.60 -7.18 16.45
N PRO A 35 -18.37 -7.42 17.75
CA PRO A 35 -17.72 -6.43 18.62
C PRO A 35 -16.26 -6.20 18.25
N THR A 36 -15.57 -7.21 17.72
CA THR A 36 -14.16 -7.11 17.35
C THR A 36 -13.99 -6.28 16.07
N VAL A 37 -14.91 -6.43 15.09
CA VAL A 37 -14.92 -5.57 13.89
C VAL A 37 -15.19 -4.11 14.29
N ILE A 38 -16.19 -3.87 15.14
CA ILE A 38 -16.54 -2.53 15.62
C ILE A 38 -15.32 -1.88 16.33
N ALA A 39 -14.63 -2.66 17.17
CA ALA A 39 -13.44 -2.17 17.88
C ALA A 39 -12.29 -1.81 16.92
N LEU A 40 -12.04 -2.65 15.89
CA LEU A 40 -11.01 -2.36 14.89
C LEU A 40 -11.36 -1.12 14.05
N GLU A 41 -12.62 -1.02 13.58
CA GLU A 41 -13.11 0.14 12.79
C GLU A 41 -12.94 1.44 13.59
N ALA A 42 -13.37 1.46 14.86
CA ALA A 42 -13.22 2.62 15.74
C ALA A 42 -11.75 2.95 16.03
N LYS A 43 -10.90 1.94 16.28
CA LYS A 43 -9.47 2.12 16.57
C LYS A 43 -8.75 2.80 15.39
N VAL A 44 -8.92 2.30 14.18
CA VAL A 44 -8.22 2.84 13.00
C VAL A 44 -8.75 4.22 12.63
N ALA A 45 -10.07 4.42 12.67
CA ALA A 45 -10.66 5.74 12.46
C ALA A 45 -10.11 6.77 13.46
N GLY A 46 -10.04 6.41 14.76
CA GLY A 46 -9.47 7.26 15.79
C GLY A 46 -7.98 7.57 15.61
N MET A 47 -7.19 6.61 15.13
CA MET A 47 -5.76 6.82 14.80
C MET A 47 -5.57 7.89 13.74
N PHE A 48 -6.41 7.89 12.67
CA PHE A 48 -6.35 8.88 11.61
C PHE A 48 -7.17 10.15 11.88
N GLY A 49 -7.93 10.19 12.99
CA GLY A 49 -8.82 11.31 13.28
C GLY A 49 -9.96 11.45 12.29
N MET A 50 -10.35 10.36 11.64
CA MET A 50 -11.50 10.29 10.71
C MET A 50 -12.75 9.79 11.45
N GLU A 51 -13.93 10.12 10.92
CA GLU A 51 -15.20 9.86 11.62
C GLU A 51 -15.58 8.39 11.70
N ALA A 52 -15.20 7.59 10.70
CA ALA A 52 -15.56 6.18 10.61
C ALA A 52 -14.59 5.36 9.77
N GLY A 53 -14.56 4.06 10.03
CA GLY A 53 -13.88 3.05 9.23
C GLY A 53 -14.83 1.96 8.79
N LEU A 54 -14.48 1.23 7.72
CA LEU A 54 -15.17 0.03 7.28
C LEU A 54 -14.15 -1.03 6.92
N PHE A 55 -14.27 -2.21 7.53
CA PHE A 55 -13.40 -3.36 7.27
C PHE A 55 -13.71 -4.01 5.93
N PHE A 56 -12.67 -4.33 5.17
CA PHE A 56 -12.71 -5.00 3.88
C PHE A 56 -11.80 -6.24 3.85
N PRO A 57 -12.13 -7.28 3.06
CA PRO A 57 -11.28 -8.46 2.92
C PRO A 57 -9.95 -8.17 2.22
N SER A 58 -9.86 -7.14 1.39
CA SER A 58 -8.65 -6.78 0.63
C SER A 58 -8.51 -5.30 0.39
N GLY A 59 -7.26 -4.84 0.17
CA GLY A 59 -6.97 -3.46 -0.24
C GLY A 59 -7.59 -3.12 -1.58
N THR A 60 -7.55 -4.05 -2.53
CA THR A 60 -8.21 -3.90 -3.84
C THR A 60 -9.68 -3.56 -3.68
N MET A 61 -10.43 -4.32 -2.85
CA MET A 61 -11.85 -4.03 -2.66
C MET A 61 -12.09 -2.67 -1.99
N ALA A 62 -11.24 -2.28 -1.03
CA ALA A 62 -11.32 -0.99 -0.36
C ALA A 62 -11.07 0.17 -1.36
N ASN A 63 -10.03 0.07 -2.20
CA ASN A 63 -9.73 1.04 -3.25
C ASN A 63 -10.85 1.12 -4.29
N GLN A 64 -11.32 -0.01 -4.81
CA GLN A 64 -12.40 -0.04 -5.79
C GLN A 64 -13.71 0.54 -5.21
N ALA A 65 -13.99 0.31 -3.93
CA ALA A 65 -15.10 0.94 -3.24
C ALA A 65 -14.93 2.46 -3.12
N ALA A 66 -13.73 2.93 -2.79
CA ALA A 66 -13.41 4.36 -2.70
C ALA A 66 -13.57 5.06 -4.06
N ILE A 67 -13.02 4.48 -5.13
CA ILE A 67 -13.14 5.03 -6.48
C ILE A 67 -14.61 5.12 -6.88
N LYS A 68 -15.38 4.06 -6.68
CA LYS A 68 -16.82 4.05 -7.01
C LYS A 68 -17.64 5.03 -6.17
N LEU A 69 -17.23 5.35 -4.95
CA LEU A 69 -17.87 6.34 -4.09
C LEU A 69 -17.73 7.77 -4.61
N HIS A 70 -16.61 8.05 -5.25
CA HIS A 70 -16.19 9.39 -5.63
C HIS A 70 -16.34 9.69 -7.13
N THR A 71 -16.78 8.71 -7.92
CA THR A 71 -16.86 8.85 -9.38
C THR A 71 -18.19 8.33 -9.93
N GLN A 72 -18.51 8.79 -11.14
CA GLN A 72 -19.60 8.27 -11.95
C GLN A 72 -19.06 7.70 -13.27
N PRO A 73 -19.78 6.75 -13.92
CA PRO A 73 -19.39 6.26 -15.24
C PRO A 73 -19.22 7.42 -16.25
N GLY A 74 -18.12 7.36 -17.01
CA GLY A 74 -17.78 8.40 -17.98
C GLY A 74 -16.88 9.50 -17.43
N GLU A 75 -16.64 9.55 -16.12
CA GLU A 75 -15.70 10.48 -15.50
C GLU A 75 -14.24 10.01 -15.59
N GLN A 76 -13.33 10.83 -15.10
CA GLN A 76 -11.89 10.59 -15.07
C GLN A 76 -11.35 10.67 -13.65
N LEU A 77 -10.44 9.73 -13.30
CA LEU A 77 -9.54 9.87 -12.16
C LEU A 77 -8.11 10.18 -12.63
N ILE A 78 -7.39 10.95 -11.82
CA ILE A 78 -5.96 11.23 -12.00
C ILE A 78 -5.15 10.35 -11.03
N ALA A 79 -4.11 9.66 -11.53
CA ALA A 79 -3.18 8.87 -10.72
C ALA A 79 -1.80 8.81 -11.38
N ASP A 80 -0.79 8.34 -10.63
CA ASP A 80 0.50 8.01 -11.23
C ASP A 80 0.38 6.82 -12.20
N LYS A 81 1.19 6.80 -13.24
CA LYS A 81 1.19 5.73 -14.27
C LYS A 81 1.52 4.34 -13.70
N TYR A 82 2.16 4.25 -12.53
CA TYR A 82 2.48 3.00 -11.84
C TYR A 82 1.56 2.70 -10.67
N ALA A 83 0.51 3.50 -10.44
CA ALA A 83 -0.43 3.32 -9.34
C ALA A 83 -1.01 1.90 -9.32
N HIS A 84 -1.11 1.32 -8.11
CA HIS A 84 -1.63 -0.03 -7.89
C HIS A 84 -3.07 -0.17 -8.39
N VAL A 85 -3.90 0.82 -8.15
CA VAL A 85 -5.32 0.84 -8.55
C VAL A 85 -5.51 0.68 -10.07
N TYR A 86 -4.53 1.10 -10.87
CA TYR A 86 -4.54 0.95 -12.32
C TYR A 86 -3.96 -0.39 -12.79
N HIS A 87 -2.77 -0.78 -12.29
CA HIS A 87 -2.02 -1.90 -12.84
C HIS A 87 -2.32 -3.25 -12.20
N TYR A 88 -2.75 -3.28 -10.92
CA TYR A 88 -2.76 -4.51 -10.12
C TYR A 88 -4.11 -4.84 -9.50
N GLU A 89 -5.18 -4.22 -10.00
CA GLU A 89 -6.54 -4.46 -9.52
C GLU A 89 -7.48 -4.98 -10.62
N GLY A 90 -6.91 -5.74 -11.57
CA GLY A 90 -7.66 -6.47 -12.59
C GLY A 90 -8.50 -5.59 -13.54
N GLY A 91 -8.10 -4.32 -13.76
CA GLY A 91 -8.90 -3.36 -14.55
C GLY A 91 -10.12 -2.85 -13.80
N GLY A 92 -10.11 -2.95 -12.45
CA GLY A 92 -11.25 -2.66 -11.58
C GLY A 92 -11.80 -1.24 -11.71
N VAL A 93 -10.96 -0.24 -12.00
CA VAL A 93 -11.39 1.15 -12.20
C VAL A 93 -12.44 1.24 -13.30
N SER A 94 -12.15 0.65 -14.47
CA SER A 94 -13.08 0.63 -15.60
C SER A 94 -14.24 -0.32 -15.36
N PHE A 95 -13.96 -1.55 -14.84
CA PHE A 95 -14.97 -2.58 -14.66
C PHE A 95 -16.02 -2.20 -13.60
N ASN A 96 -15.58 -1.74 -12.42
CA ASN A 96 -16.48 -1.46 -11.31
C ASN A 96 -17.11 -0.07 -11.40
N SER A 97 -16.37 0.94 -11.91
CA SER A 97 -16.78 2.33 -11.84
C SER A 97 -17.08 2.96 -13.19
N GLY A 98 -16.64 2.34 -14.31
CA GLY A 98 -16.83 2.92 -15.66
C GLY A 98 -16.00 4.18 -15.89
N VAL A 99 -14.88 4.34 -15.21
CA VAL A 99 -14.06 5.55 -15.13
C VAL A 99 -12.81 5.39 -15.97
N SER A 100 -12.41 6.44 -16.67
CA SER A 100 -11.12 6.54 -17.36
C SER A 100 -10.01 7.00 -16.40
N CYS A 101 -8.76 6.66 -16.72
CA CYS A 101 -7.60 7.07 -15.93
C CYS A 101 -6.75 8.06 -16.73
N CYS A 102 -6.49 9.23 -16.16
CA CYS A 102 -5.43 10.13 -16.59
C CYS A 102 -4.16 9.78 -15.81
N LEU A 103 -3.18 9.21 -16.52
CA LEU A 103 -1.97 8.68 -15.90
C LEU A 103 -0.83 9.68 -16.03
N LEU A 104 -0.28 10.10 -14.90
CA LEU A 104 0.82 11.05 -14.82
C LEU A 104 2.17 10.35 -14.64
N ASP A 105 3.24 10.97 -15.10
CA ASP A 105 4.61 10.50 -14.91
C ASP A 105 5.21 11.18 -13.67
N GLY A 106 4.89 10.64 -12.52
CA GLY A 106 5.41 11.10 -11.24
C GLY A 106 6.83 10.61 -10.96
N ASN A 107 7.54 11.33 -10.12
CA ASN A 107 8.86 10.90 -9.65
C ASN A 107 8.71 9.74 -8.65
N ARG A 108 9.20 8.56 -9.01
CA ARG A 108 9.07 7.35 -8.16
C ARG A 108 7.61 7.05 -7.77
N GLY A 109 6.66 7.28 -8.68
CA GLY A 109 5.24 7.06 -8.43
C GLY A 109 4.54 8.16 -7.64
N MET A 110 5.22 9.27 -7.36
CA MET A 110 4.68 10.44 -6.67
C MET A 110 4.41 11.57 -7.67
N ILE A 111 3.15 11.93 -7.83
CA ILE A 111 2.70 13.06 -8.66
C ILE A 111 2.72 14.35 -7.84
N THR A 112 2.81 15.50 -8.53
CA THR A 112 2.85 16.82 -7.89
C THR A 112 1.54 17.58 -8.07
N ALA A 113 1.32 18.59 -7.25
CA ALA A 113 0.17 19.49 -7.37
C ALA A 113 0.12 20.20 -8.73
N GLU A 114 1.27 20.57 -9.29
CA GLU A 114 1.36 21.16 -10.63
C GLU A 114 0.93 20.19 -11.72
N GLN A 115 1.39 18.93 -11.65
CA GLN A 115 0.97 17.88 -12.57
C GLN A 115 -0.54 17.61 -12.48
N VAL A 116 -1.08 17.55 -11.26
CA VAL A 116 -2.52 17.37 -11.03
C VAL A 116 -3.31 18.52 -11.63
N ALA A 117 -2.92 19.77 -11.35
CA ALA A 117 -3.60 20.96 -11.89
C ALA A 117 -3.61 20.98 -13.42
N GLY A 118 -2.48 20.61 -14.05
CA GLY A 118 -2.37 20.54 -15.51
C GLY A 118 -3.14 19.38 -16.17
N ALA A 119 -3.63 18.41 -15.38
CA ALA A 119 -4.35 17.23 -15.87
C ALA A 119 -5.88 17.31 -15.67
N ILE A 120 -6.37 18.37 -15.04
CA ILE A 120 -7.81 18.59 -14.85
C ILE A 120 -8.41 19.05 -16.16
N ASN A 121 -9.41 18.34 -16.63
CA ASN A 121 -10.18 18.76 -17.81
C ASN A 121 -11.09 19.95 -17.47
N ASP A 122 -11.19 20.89 -18.42
CA ASP A 122 -12.13 22.01 -18.30
C ASP A 122 -13.57 21.48 -18.23
N PRO A 123 -14.32 21.74 -17.15
CA PRO A 123 -15.68 21.25 -16.99
C PRO A 123 -16.67 21.81 -18.02
N GLU A 124 -16.34 22.95 -18.63
CA GLU A 124 -17.18 23.56 -19.70
C GLU A 124 -16.89 22.94 -21.09
N PHE A 125 -15.80 22.19 -21.22
CA PHE A 125 -15.46 21.50 -22.47
C PHE A 125 -16.08 20.10 -22.50
N TYR A 126 -17.33 20.00 -22.96
CA TYR A 126 -18.14 18.77 -22.92
C TYR A 126 -17.59 17.57 -23.70
N HIS A 127 -16.56 17.74 -24.53
CA HIS A 127 -15.90 16.66 -25.28
C HIS A 127 -14.98 15.79 -24.39
N SER A 128 -14.51 16.33 -23.27
CA SER A 128 -13.64 15.63 -22.34
C SER A 128 -14.40 15.02 -21.16
N PRO A 129 -13.96 13.88 -20.58
CA PRO A 129 -14.56 13.39 -19.34
C PRO A 129 -14.33 14.37 -18.20
N LEU A 130 -15.33 14.54 -17.32
CA LEU A 130 -15.14 15.34 -16.11
C LEU A 130 -14.10 14.68 -15.20
N THR A 131 -13.14 15.45 -14.72
CA THR A 131 -12.23 15.00 -13.67
C THR A 131 -12.95 15.05 -12.32
N SER A 132 -12.94 13.96 -11.55
CA SER A 132 -13.68 13.87 -10.28
C SER A 132 -12.84 13.40 -9.10
N LEU A 133 -11.73 12.69 -9.35
CA LEU A 133 -10.94 12.07 -8.32
C LEU A 133 -9.45 12.18 -8.60
N VAL A 134 -8.68 12.51 -7.57
CA VAL A 134 -7.22 12.32 -7.53
C VAL A 134 -6.90 11.14 -6.60
N CYS A 135 -6.10 10.20 -7.06
CA CYS A 135 -5.66 9.04 -6.30
C CYS A 135 -4.14 9.02 -6.18
N VAL A 136 -3.61 8.96 -4.97
CA VAL A 136 -2.17 8.81 -4.69
C VAL A 136 -1.92 7.53 -3.90
N GLU A 137 -0.71 6.97 -4.02
CA GLU A 137 -0.28 5.75 -3.33
C GLU A 137 0.85 6.10 -2.33
N ASN A 138 0.70 5.75 -1.06
CA ASN A 138 1.72 5.97 -0.03
C ASN A 138 1.85 4.74 0.91
N THR A 139 3.02 4.09 0.95
CA THR A 139 4.23 4.30 0.14
C THR A 139 4.04 3.73 -1.26
N THR A 140 4.73 4.30 -2.25
CA THR A 140 4.63 3.85 -3.63
C THR A 140 5.32 2.50 -3.83
N ASN A 141 4.60 1.51 -4.36
CA ASN A 141 5.15 0.16 -4.54
C ASN A 141 6.24 0.11 -5.63
N LYS A 142 5.92 0.61 -6.82
CA LYS A 142 6.85 0.64 -7.97
C LYS A 142 7.92 1.71 -7.85
N GLY A 143 7.73 2.67 -6.95
CA GLY A 143 8.71 3.71 -6.65
C GLY A 143 9.71 3.34 -5.54
N GLY A 144 9.78 2.05 -5.15
CA GLY A 144 10.75 1.59 -4.14
C GLY A 144 10.38 2.02 -2.71
N GLY A 145 9.10 2.03 -2.39
CA GLY A 145 8.63 2.40 -1.05
C GLY A 145 8.83 3.88 -0.73
N ALA A 146 8.82 4.74 -1.76
CA ALA A 146 8.94 6.18 -1.57
C ALA A 146 7.76 6.76 -0.78
N CYS A 147 8.04 7.74 0.05
CA CYS A 147 7.07 8.40 0.92
C CYS A 147 6.81 9.82 0.44
N TYR A 148 5.53 10.19 0.30
CA TYR A 148 5.16 11.58 0.08
C TYR A 148 5.56 12.47 1.26
N GLU A 149 6.01 13.67 0.95
CA GLU A 149 6.09 14.75 1.95
C GLU A 149 4.69 15.35 2.17
N LEU A 150 4.35 15.67 3.42
CA LEU A 150 3.02 16.19 3.77
C LEU A 150 2.71 17.51 3.07
N GLU A 151 3.74 18.34 2.86
CA GLU A 151 3.63 19.64 2.18
C GLU A 151 3.15 19.48 0.73
N GLU A 152 3.60 18.42 0.02
CA GLU A 152 3.14 18.17 -1.34
C GLU A 152 1.71 17.63 -1.37
N LEU A 153 1.37 16.73 -0.43
CA LEU A 153 -0.01 16.26 -0.27
C LEU A 153 -0.97 17.40 0.07
N GLN A 154 -0.53 18.37 0.88
CA GLN A 154 -1.30 19.57 1.20
C GLN A 154 -1.59 20.41 -0.07
N LYS A 155 -0.58 20.64 -0.91
CA LYS A 155 -0.75 21.35 -2.18
C LYS A 155 -1.70 20.62 -3.13
N ILE A 156 -1.58 19.28 -3.22
CA ILE A 156 -2.53 18.48 -4.02
C ILE A 156 -3.95 18.63 -3.47
N LYS A 157 -4.13 18.60 -2.12
CA LYS A 157 -5.44 18.84 -1.51
C LYS A 157 -6.01 20.21 -1.86
N GLU A 158 -5.18 21.24 -1.85
CA GLU A 158 -5.59 22.61 -2.22
C GLU A 158 -6.08 22.66 -3.69
N VAL A 159 -5.38 22.00 -4.61
CA VAL A 159 -5.82 21.85 -6.01
C VAL A 159 -7.15 21.12 -6.08
N CYS A 160 -7.30 20.00 -5.33
CA CYS A 160 -8.55 19.24 -5.30
C CYS A 160 -9.73 20.10 -4.80
N VAL A 161 -9.54 20.85 -3.71
CA VAL A 161 -10.58 21.72 -3.13
C VAL A 161 -10.97 22.83 -4.11
N ALA A 162 -9.99 23.48 -4.74
CA ALA A 162 -10.23 24.57 -5.70
C ALA A 162 -11.02 24.10 -6.93
N ASN A 163 -10.94 22.84 -7.31
CA ASN A 163 -11.58 22.25 -8.48
C ASN A 163 -12.72 21.28 -8.14
N ASN A 164 -13.17 21.24 -6.88
CA ASN A 164 -14.24 20.34 -6.40
C ASN A 164 -13.96 18.85 -6.67
N LEU A 165 -12.68 18.44 -6.66
CA LEU A 165 -12.26 17.05 -6.81
C LEU A 165 -12.20 16.33 -5.47
N LYS A 166 -12.42 15.03 -5.49
CA LYS A 166 -12.18 14.16 -4.34
C LYS A 166 -10.72 13.71 -4.30
N PHE A 167 -10.21 13.44 -3.09
CA PHE A 167 -8.83 13.02 -2.86
C PHE A 167 -8.80 11.71 -2.09
N HIS A 168 -8.32 10.65 -2.73
CA HIS A 168 -8.16 9.31 -2.16
C HIS A 168 -6.70 8.94 -2.01
N MET A 169 -6.37 8.30 -0.89
CA MET A 169 -5.06 7.68 -0.68
C MET A 169 -5.17 6.15 -0.65
N ASP A 170 -4.49 5.48 -1.58
CA ASP A 170 -4.11 4.08 -1.41
C ASP A 170 -2.96 4.03 -0.39
N GLY A 171 -3.32 3.75 0.84
CA GLY A 171 -2.42 3.62 1.98
C GLY A 171 -2.04 2.18 2.29
N ALA A 172 -1.92 1.32 1.26
CA ALA A 172 -1.60 -0.10 1.44
C ALA A 172 -0.34 -0.34 2.30
N ARG A 173 0.61 0.62 2.31
CA ARG A 173 1.81 0.60 3.16
C ARG A 173 1.99 1.90 3.95
N ILE A 174 0.93 2.60 4.26
CA ILE A 174 1.00 3.87 5.00
C ILE A 174 1.72 3.71 6.35
N TRP A 175 1.57 2.57 7.03
CA TRP A 175 2.25 2.27 8.28
C TRP A 175 3.78 2.38 8.15
N ASN A 176 4.34 1.98 7.01
CA ASN A 176 5.76 2.15 6.72
C ASN A 176 6.13 3.64 6.58
N ALA A 177 5.33 4.43 5.87
CA ALA A 177 5.57 5.87 5.75
C ALA A 177 5.52 6.58 7.12
N LEU A 178 4.50 6.27 7.94
CA LEU A 178 4.34 6.85 9.28
C LEU A 178 5.55 6.57 10.17
N VAL A 179 6.07 5.34 10.15
CA VAL A 179 7.25 4.95 10.93
C VAL A 179 8.53 5.60 10.36
N ALA A 180 8.72 5.58 9.03
CA ALA A 180 9.92 6.11 8.40
C ALA A 180 10.07 7.63 8.58
N LYS A 181 8.95 8.36 8.43
CA LYS A 181 8.91 9.82 8.52
C LYS A 181 8.53 10.34 9.91
N LYS A 182 8.19 9.45 10.86
CA LYS A 182 7.70 9.79 12.21
C LYS A 182 6.51 10.77 12.16
N GLN A 183 5.57 10.51 11.24
CA GLN A 183 4.42 11.37 11.01
C GLN A 183 3.21 10.93 11.81
N ASP A 184 2.37 11.90 12.23
CA ASP A 184 1.08 11.64 12.88
C ASP A 184 0.05 11.21 11.82
N PRO A 185 -0.60 10.03 11.96
CA PRO A 185 -1.64 9.59 11.02
C PRO A 185 -2.81 10.59 10.92
N LYS A 186 -3.09 11.39 11.95
CA LYS A 186 -4.13 12.43 11.90
C LYS A 186 -3.83 13.54 10.89
N ALA A 187 -2.55 13.77 10.56
CA ALA A 187 -2.19 14.70 9.51
C ALA A 187 -2.75 14.25 8.16
N PHE A 188 -2.67 12.95 7.88
CA PHE A 188 -3.25 12.37 6.66
C PHE A 188 -4.78 12.39 6.69
N GLY A 189 -5.42 12.02 7.80
CA GLY A 189 -6.89 12.04 7.93
C GLY A 189 -7.52 13.41 7.63
N ARG A 190 -6.80 14.51 7.86
CA ARG A 190 -7.26 15.87 7.53
C ARG A 190 -7.16 16.21 6.03
N LEU A 191 -6.32 15.51 5.27
CA LEU A 191 -6.07 15.82 3.86
C LEU A 191 -7.00 15.08 2.89
N PHE A 192 -7.36 13.85 3.23
CA PHE A 192 -8.04 12.96 2.30
C PHE A 192 -9.54 12.84 2.58
N ASP A 193 -10.31 12.71 1.51
CA ASP A 193 -11.75 12.37 1.61
C ASP A 193 -11.92 10.89 1.97
N THR A 194 -11.03 10.03 1.45
CA THR A 194 -10.95 8.59 1.81
C THR A 194 -9.51 8.11 1.87
N ILE A 195 -9.23 7.19 2.80
CA ILE A 195 -7.95 6.50 2.93
C ILE A 195 -8.21 5.00 3.02
N SER A 196 -7.55 4.21 2.18
CA SER A 196 -7.46 2.76 2.40
C SER A 196 -6.18 2.41 3.14
N VAL A 197 -6.23 1.47 4.08
CA VAL A 197 -5.04 0.93 4.78
C VAL A 197 -5.08 -0.58 4.79
N CYS A 198 -3.93 -1.25 4.70
CA CYS A 198 -3.84 -2.71 4.76
C CYS A 198 -3.20 -3.19 6.05
N PHE A 199 -3.66 -4.36 6.54
CA PHE A 199 -3.07 -5.10 7.67
C PHE A 199 -2.28 -6.33 7.19
N SER A 200 -2.57 -6.80 5.97
CA SER A 200 -2.13 -8.06 5.37
C SER A 200 -0.79 -7.95 4.58
N LYS A 201 0.13 -7.12 5.06
CA LYS A 201 1.47 -6.93 4.49
C LYS A 201 2.51 -6.94 5.62
N GLY A 202 3.39 -5.97 5.71
CA GLY A 202 4.42 -5.88 6.75
C GLY A 202 3.91 -6.01 8.18
N LEU A 203 2.63 -5.75 8.43
CA LEU A 203 2.00 -5.94 9.74
C LEU A 203 1.67 -7.41 10.06
N GLY A 204 1.70 -8.32 9.09
CA GLY A 204 1.58 -9.77 9.29
C GLY A 204 0.18 -10.32 9.49
N ALA A 205 -0.89 -9.53 9.40
CA ALA A 205 -2.23 -10.08 9.42
C ALA A 205 -2.49 -10.92 8.15
N PRO A 206 -3.25 -12.03 8.24
CA PRO A 206 -3.42 -12.94 7.10
C PRO A 206 -4.28 -12.34 5.99
N ILE A 207 -5.12 -11.37 6.33
CA ILE A 207 -6.11 -10.73 5.46
C ILE A 207 -6.52 -9.39 6.09
N GLY A 208 -7.08 -8.51 5.29
CA GLY A 208 -7.84 -7.37 5.78
C GLY A 208 -7.25 -6.02 5.44
N SER A 209 -8.18 -5.11 5.20
CA SER A 209 -7.94 -3.70 4.92
C SER A 209 -9.05 -2.87 5.55
N MET A 210 -8.83 -1.56 5.64
CA MET A 210 -9.82 -0.62 6.15
C MET A 210 -10.00 0.52 5.17
N LEU A 211 -11.22 0.93 4.91
CA LEU A 211 -11.53 2.21 4.27
C LEU A 211 -11.96 3.20 5.35
N LEU A 212 -11.33 4.36 5.38
CA LEU A 212 -11.59 5.45 6.31
C LEU A 212 -12.23 6.62 5.57
N ALA A 213 -13.25 7.25 6.17
CA ALA A 213 -13.92 8.43 5.65
C ALA A 213 -14.82 9.08 6.72
N ASP A 214 -15.62 10.07 6.30
CA ASP A 214 -16.77 10.54 7.07
C ASP A 214 -17.87 9.46 7.18
N LYS A 215 -18.78 9.61 8.15
CA LYS A 215 -19.86 8.65 8.42
C LYS A 215 -20.81 8.45 7.23
N ALA A 216 -21.10 9.53 6.47
CA ALA A 216 -22.02 9.46 5.34
C ALA A 216 -21.40 8.64 4.19
N THR A 217 -20.14 8.85 3.91
CA THR A 217 -19.34 8.10 2.91
C THR A 217 -19.24 6.63 3.31
N ILE A 218 -18.91 6.31 4.58
CA ILE A 218 -18.86 4.93 5.07
C ILE A 218 -20.22 4.22 4.98
N ARG A 219 -21.34 4.93 5.23
CA ARG A 219 -22.69 4.37 5.05
C ARG A 219 -22.95 3.96 3.59
N ARG A 220 -22.48 4.74 2.63
CA ARG A 220 -22.52 4.39 1.19
C ARG A 220 -21.58 3.23 0.86
N ALA A 221 -20.39 3.21 1.44
CA ALA A 221 -19.39 2.14 1.26
C ALA A 221 -19.92 0.76 1.66
N LEU A 222 -20.77 0.65 2.68
CA LEU A 222 -21.41 -0.61 3.10
C LEU A 222 -22.18 -1.28 1.94
N ARG A 223 -22.91 -0.50 1.14
CA ARG A 223 -23.64 -1.03 -0.03
C ARG A 223 -22.69 -1.50 -1.12
N ILE A 224 -21.63 -0.73 -1.37
CA ILE A 224 -20.63 -1.08 -2.38
C ILE A 224 -19.87 -2.34 -1.93
N ARG A 225 -19.43 -2.43 -0.67
CA ARG A 225 -18.81 -3.65 -0.11
C ARG A 225 -19.72 -4.87 -0.29
N LYS A 226 -21.04 -4.72 -0.06
CA LYS A 226 -22.00 -5.79 -0.24
C LYS A 226 -22.11 -6.23 -1.69
N ILE A 227 -22.19 -5.30 -2.64
CA ILE A 227 -22.24 -5.58 -4.09
C ILE A 227 -20.98 -6.32 -4.55
N LEU A 228 -19.80 -5.92 -4.05
CA LEU A 228 -18.53 -6.55 -4.37
C LEU A 228 -18.29 -7.88 -3.66
N GLY A 229 -19.26 -8.38 -2.86
CA GLY A 229 -19.17 -9.67 -2.16
C GLY A 229 -18.37 -9.62 -0.85
N GLY A 230 -17.97 -8.43 -0.37
CA GLY A 230 -17.13 -8.24 0.84
C GLY A 230 -17.89 -8.24 2.17
N GLY A 231 -19.21 -8.48 2.17
CA GLY A 231 -19.97 -8.63 3.42
C GLY A 231 -19.78 -10.03 4.00
N MET A 232 -19.08 -10.12 5.12
CA MET A 232 -18.79 -11.38 5.84
C MET A 232 -19.60 -11.44 7.14
N ARG A 233 -19.70 -12.63 7.76
CA ARG A 233 -20.47 -12.85 8.98
C ARG A 233 -19.58 -12.68 10.22
N GLN A 234 -19.06 -13.74 10.82
CA GLN A 234 -18.21 -13.71 12.01
C GLN A 234 -16.76 -13.33 11.64
N VAL A 235 -16.60 -12.18 11.05
CA VAL A 235 -15.30 -11.73 10.53
C VAL A 235 -14.40 -11.14 11.63
N GLY A 236 -14.92 -11.01 12.85
CA GLY A 236 -14.14 -10.58 14.03
C GLY A 236 -12.90 -11.41 14.29
N TYR A 237 -12.89 -12.71 13.94
CA TYR A 237 -11.67 -13.51 13.97
C TYR A 237 -10.54 -12.89 13.12
N LEU A 238 -10.86 -12.39 11.94
CA LEU A 238 -9.89 -11.74 11.05
C LEU A 238 -9.60 -10.29 11.47
N ALA A 239 -10.61 -9.58 11.97
CA ALA A 239 -10.43 -8.23 12.51
C ALA A 239 -9.52 -8.23 13.74
N ALA A 240 -9.54 -9.28 14.57
CA ALA A 240 -8.64 -9.46 15.69
C ALA A 240 -7.17 -9.47 15.28
N ALA A 241 -6.84 -10.10 14.13
CA ALA A 241 -5.49 -10.03 13.57
C ALA A 241 -5.07 -8.58 13.27
N GLY A 242 -6.00 -7.77 12.75
CA GLY A 242 -5.77 -6.34 12.50
C GLY A 242 -5.48 -5.56 13.80
N ILE A 243 -6.24 -5.82 14.88
CA ILE A 243 -6.00 -5.20 16.20
C ILE A 243 -4.63 -5.61 16.72
N TYR A 244 -4.33 -6.91 16.74
CA TYR A 244 -3.02 -7.42 17.20
C TYR A 244 -1.87 -6.80 16.40
N ALA A 245 -2.00 -6.75 15.07
CA ALA A 245 -1.01 -6.19 14.17
C ALA A 245 -0.72 -4.71 14.45
N LEU A 246 -1.76 -3.91 14.71
CA LEU A 246 -1.61 -2.50 15.05
C LEU A 246 -0.92 -2.29 16.40
N ASP A 247 -1.23 -3.13 17.40
CA ASP A 247 -0.69 -2.99 18.74
C ASP A 247 0.76 -3.49 18.85
N ASN A 248 1.17 -4.47 18.04
CA ASN A 248 2.43 -5.16 18.21
C ASN A 248 3.41 -4.97 17.05
N ASN A 249 2.94 -4.73 15.81
CA ASN A 249 3.79 -4.84 14.64
C ASN A 249 4.09 -3.51 13.92
N VAL A 250 3.45 -2.38 14.29
CA VAL A 250 3.73 -1.08 13.63
C VAL A 250 5.14 -0.61 13.95
N ALA A 251 5.53 -0.54 15.22
CA ALA A 251 6.84 -0.02 15.62
C ALA A 251 8.00 -0.85 15.04
N ARG A 252 7.82 -2.18 14.93
CA ARG A 252 8.85 -3.07 14.38
C ARG A 252 9.14 -2.89 12.89
N LEU A 253 8.29 -2.19 12.13
CA LEU A 253 8.57 -1.85 10.73
C LEU A 253 9.90 -1.10 10.58
N ALA A 254 10.37 -0.41 11.61
CA ALA A 254 11.69 0.21 11.64
C ALA A 254 12.82 -0.80 11.40
N GLU A 255 12.66 -2.07 11.86
CA GLU A 255 13.63 -3.14 11.61
C GLU A 255 13.68 -3.53 10.13
N ASP A 256 12.51 -3.59 9.46
CA ASP A 256 12.44 -3.87 8.04
C ASP A 256 13.15 -2.76 7.24
N HIS A 257 12.94 -1.49 7.63
CA HIS A 257 13.61 -0.34 7.01
C HIS A 257 15.12 -0.38 7.21
N ARG A 258 15.61 -0.71 8.41
CA ARG A 258 17.04 -0.86 8.69
C ARG A 258 17.66 -1.92 7.79
N ARG A 259 17.06 -3.11 7.75
CA ARG A 259 17.55 -4.23 6.94
C ARG A 259 17.55 -3.90 5.44
N ALA A 260 16.53 -3.23 4.94
CA ALA A 260 16.49 -2.78 3.55
C ALA A 260 17.64 -1.81 3.21
N LYS A 261 17.94 -0.87 4.11
CA LYS A 261 19.07 0.07 3.95
C LYS A 261 20.43 -0.62 4.02
N GLU A 262 20.61 -1.60 4.88
CA GLU A 262 21.84 -2.37 4.98
C GLU A 262 22.09 -3.21 3.72
N LEU A 263 21.04 -3.85 3.17
CA LEU A 263 21.12 -4.54 1.87
C LEU A 263 21.47 -3.57 0.73
N ALA A 264 20.88 -2.39 0.73
CA ALA A 264 21.20 -1.35 -0.26
C ALA A 264 22.66 -0.92 -0.20
N ALA A 265 23.22 -0.77 1.00
CA ALA A 265 24.62 -0.40 1.20
C ALA A 265 25.60 -1.46 0.65
N VAL A 266 25.27 -2.74 0.76
CA VAL A 266 26.06 -3.83 0.16
C VAL A 266 25.92 -3.84 -1.36
N LEU A 267 24.69 -3.76 -1.87
CA LEU A 267 24.41 -3.75 -3.32
C LEU A 267 25.06 -2.56 -4.02
N SER A 268 25.09 -1.39 -3.40
CA SER A 268 25.73 -0.20 -3.97
C SER A 268 27.25 -0.33 -4.19
N LYS A 269 27.89 -1.29 -3.55
CA LYS A 269 29.33 -1.58 -3.70
C LYS A 269 29.61 -2.68 -4.72
N ALA A 270 28.58 -3.40 -5.16
CA ALA A 270 28.74 -4.56 -6.04
C ALA A 270 28.97 -4.08 -7.49
N SER A 271 30.01 -4.58 -8.14
CA SER A 271 30.39 -4.21 -9.52
C SER A 271 29.33 -4.57 -10.58
N TRP A 272 28.45 -5.50 -10.26
CA TRP A 272 27.36 -5.93 -11.11
C TRP A 272 26.06 -5.11 -10.91
N VAL A 273 26.03 -4.15 -9.99
CA VAL A 273 24.92 -3.22 -9.77
C VAL A 273 25.26 -1.87 -10.43
N ALA A 274 24.36 -1.39 -11.29
CA ALA A 274 24.48 -0.07 -11.91
C ALA A 274 23.96 1.04 -11.01
N SER A 275 22.85 0.81 -10.34
CA SER A 275 22.22 1.78 -9.43
C SER A 275 21.35 1.12 -8.39
N VAL A 276 21.21 1.78 -7.26
CA VAL A 276 20.24 1.45 -6.21
C VAL A 276 19.34 2.66 -6.01
N GLU A 277 18.03 2.48 -6.11
CA GLU A 277 17.06 3.55 -5.84
C GLU A 277 17.13 3.96 -4.35
N PRO A 278 16.81 5.22 -3.99
CA PRO A 278 16.78 5.64 -2.61
C PRO A 278 15.84 4.77 -1.75
N VAL A 279 16.36 4.17 -0.68
CA VAL A 279 15.61 3.28 0.23
C VAL A 279 15.08 4.08 1.41
N GLU A 280 13.78 4.33 1.43
CA GLU A 280 13.10 5.04 2.51
C GLU A 280 12.44 4.08 3.50
N THR A 281 11.87 2.98 3.00
CA THR A 281 11.13 2.00 3.79
C THR A 281 11.64 0.57 3.57
N ASN A 282 10.76 -0.40 3.47
CA ASN A 282 11.07 -1.82 3.37
C ASN A 282 11.26 -2.34 1.93
N ILE A 283 11.09 -1.49 0.92
CA ILE A 283 11.25 -1.87 -0.49
C ILE A 283 12.57 -1.31 -1.02
N LEU A 284 13.38 -2.17 -1.59
CA LEU A 284 14.64 -1.86 -2.23
C LEU A 284 14.55 -2.25 -3.70
N ILE A 285 14.86 -1.31 -4.59
CA ILE A 285 14.95 -1.53 -6.03
C ILE A 285 16.37 -1.21 -6.49
N PHE A 286 16.92 -2.07 -7.32
CA PHE A 286 18.24 -1.87 -7.92
C PHE A 286 18.26 -2.33 -9.38
N SER A 287 19.17 -1.75 -10.15
CA SER A 287 19.38 -2.09 -11.57
C SER A 287 20.73 -2.77 -11.75
N LEU A 288 20.78 -3.79 -12.60
CA LEU A 288 22.02 -4.45 -12.98
C LEU A 288 22.80 -3.59 -13.99
N ALA A 289 24.12 -3.70 -13.97
CA ALA A 289 24.95 -3.16 -15.03
C ALA A 289 24.72 -3.93 -16.35
N GLN A 290 24.94 -3.27 -17.50
CA GLN A 290 24.50 -3.74 -18.81
C GLN A 290 24.95 -5.16 -19.19
N ASN A 291 26.07 -5.64 -18.67
CA ASN A 291 26.62 -6.95 -19.00
C ASN A 291 26.06 -8.10 -18.16
N TYR A 292 25.14 -7.82 -17.24
CA TYR A 292 24.61 -8.81 -16.31
C TYR A 292 23.14 -9.10 -16.57
N ASN A 293 22.78 -10.39 -16.47
CA ASN A 293 21.44 -10.87 -16.75
C ASN A 293 20.67 -11.10 -15.43
N GLU A 294 19.46 -10.56 -15.32
CA GLU A 294 18.63 -10.65 -14.13
C GLU A 294 18.23 -12.10 -13.79
N GLN A 295 17.99 -12.94 -14.82
CA GLN A 295 17.62 -14.34 -14.59
C GLN A 295 18.80 -15.13 -14.00
N VAL A 296 20.03 -14.84 -14.44
CA VAL A 296 21.25 -15.44 -13.89
C VAL A 296 21.41 -15.09 -12.40
N LEU A 297 21.17 -13.81 -12.05
CA LEU A 297 21.21 -13.38 -10.64
C LEU A 297 20.16 -14.10 -9.79
N ILE A 298 18.91 -14.10 -10.26
CA ILE A 298 17.80 -14.76 -9.55
C ILE A 298 18.11 -16.26 -9.34
N GLU A 299 18.63 -16.93 -10.36
CA GLU A 299 19.01 -18.35 -10.29
C GLU A 299 20.12 -18.59 -9.26
N LYS A 300 21.19 -17.76 -9.28
CA LYS A 300 22.29 -17.84 -8.30
C LYS A 300 21.80 -17.63 -6.86
N LEU A 301 20.90 -16.65 -6.64
CA LEU A 301 20.32 -16.42 -5.32
C LEU A 301 19.39 -17.56 -4.90
N LYS A 302 18.61 -18.10 -5.83
CA LYS A 302 17.73 -19.26 -5.59
C LYS A 302 18.52 -20.50 -5.18
N GLN A 303 19.70 -20.74 -5.78
CA GLN A 303 20.63 -21.83 -5.34
C GLN A 303 21.13 -21.64 -3.91
N LYS A 304 21.08 -20.41 -3.37
CA LYS A 304 21.35 -20.06 -1.97
C LYS A 304 20.08 -19.98 -1.12
N ASN A 305 18.96 -20.48 -1.62
CA ASN A 305 17.63 -20.39 -1.01
C ASN A 305 17.15 -18.96 -0.75
N ILE A 306 17.56 -17.99 -1.56
CA ILE A 306 17.15 -16.60 -1.50
C ILE A 306 16.29 -16.30 -2.73
N SER A 307 15.03 -15.86 -2.51
CA SER A 307 14.09 -15.48 -3.55
C SER A 307 13.91 -13.98 -3.56
N ILE A 308 14.07 -13.36 -4.73
CA ILE A 308 13.79 -11.94 -4.99
C ILE A 308 12.91 -11.82 -6.24
N SER A 309 12.39 -10.62 -6.56
CA SER A 309 11.54 -10.43 -7.73
C SER A 309 12.22 -9.60 -8.82
N SER A 310 11.99 -10.01 -10.09
CA SER A 310 12.27 -9.17 -11.26
C SER A 310 11.17 -8.09 -11.41
N MET A 311 11.58 -6.93 -11.92
CA MET A 311 10.69 -5.88 -12.40
C MET A 311 10.78 -5.69 -13.91
N GLY A 312 11.62 -6.52 -14.59
CA GLY A 312 11.95 -6.41 -16.00
C GLY A 312 13.06 -5.40 -16.30
N HIS A 313 13.63 -5.52 -17.50
CA HIS A 313 14.67 -4.61 -18.00
C HIS A 313 15.89 -4.44 -17.07
N GLY A 314 16.32 -5.54 -16.43
CA GLY A 314 17.47 -5.54 -15.53
C GLY A 314 17.20 -4.90 -14.15
N LYS A 315 15.95 -4.52 -13.86
CA LYS A 315 15.54 -4.05 -12.53
C LYS A 315 15.05 -5.19 -11.64
N LEU A 316 15.50 -5.20 -10.40
CA LEU A 316 15.11 -6.18 -9.39
C LEU A 316 14.60 -5.48 -8.12
N ARG A 317 13.79 -6.21 -7.38
CA ARG A 317 13.20 -5.73 -6.13
C ARG A 317 13.40 -6.73 -4.99
N ILE A 318 13.77 -6.21 -3.84
CA ILE A 318 13.82 -6.91 -2.55
C ILE A 318 12.84 -6.20 -1.62
N VAL A 319 12.08 -6.98 -0.85
CA VAL A 319 11.16 -6.46 0.17
C VAL A 319 11.46 -7.15 1.49
N THR A 320 11.88 -6.39 2.49
CA THR A 320 12.07 -6.87 3.86
C THR A 320 10.74 -6.89 4.62
N HIS A 321 10.58 -7.83 5.54
CA HIS A 321 9.30 -8.06 6.22
C HIS A 321 9.45 -8.89 7.51
N LEU A 322 8.34 -9.06 8.25
CA LEU A 322 8.25 -9.72 9.55
C LEU A 322 8.96 -11.09 9.61
N ASP A 323 8.80 -11.94 8.59
CA ASP A 323 9.38 -13.29 8.59
C ASP A 323 10.87 -13.31 8.22
N TYR A 324 11.43 -12.17 7.78
CA TYR A 324 12.86 -12.01 7.47
C TYR A 324 13.62 -11.60 8.72
N ARG A 325 14.18 -12.63 9.43
CA ARG A 325 14.83 -12.49 10.73
C ARG A 325 16.32 -12.16 10.62
N GLU A 326 16.93 -11.72 11.72
CA GLU A 326 18.33 -11.27 11.78
C GLU A 326 19.34 -12.33 11.28
N VAL A 327 19.14 -13.59 11.65
CA VAL A 327 19.99 -14.70 11.15
C VAL A 327 19.92 -14.84 9.62
N MET A 328 18.73 -14.61 9.04
CA MET A 328 18.56 -14.60 7.58
C MET A 328 19.24 -13.38 6.96
N HIS A 329 19.12 -12.24 7.63
CA HIS A 329 19.70 -10.98 7.18
C HIS A 329 21.22 -11.05 7.08
N THR A 330 21.91 -11.52 8.11
CA THR A 330 23.34 -11.75 8.11
C THR A 330 23.77 -12.66 6.95
N TYR A 331 23.04 -13.77 6.75
CA TYR A 331 23.34 -14.71 5.66
C TYR A 331 23.16 -14.07 4.27
N VAL A 332 22.12 -13.24 4.07
CA VAL A 332 21.90 -12.54 2.79
C VAL A 332 22.99 -11.51 2.53
N LEU A 333 23.37 -10.70 3.55
CA LEU A 333 24.47 -9.73 3.42
C LEU A 333 25.77 -10.44 2.99
N GLU A 334 26.19 -11.48 3.68
CA GLU A 334 27.39 -12.25 3.33
C GLU A 334 27.30 -12.88 1.93
N THR A 335 26.10 -13.35 1.54
CA THR A 335 25.89 -13.94 0.22
C THR A 335 26.06 -12.88 -0.88
N LEU A 336 25.48 -11.68 -0.70
CA LEU A 336 25.59 -10.61 -1.67
C LEU A 336 27.00 -10.05 -1.78
N GLU A 337 27.74 -9.94 -0.67
CA GLU A 337 29.14 -9.49 -0.64
C GLU A 337 30.07 -10.44 -1.40
N LYS A 338 29.82 -11.76 -1.31
CA LYS A 338 30.65 -12.81 -1.94
C LYS A 338 30.18 -13.18 -3.34
N LEU A 339 29.08 -12.60 -3.81
CA LEU A 339 28.46 -12.99 -5.08
C LEU A 339 29.28 -12.49 -6.26
N THR A 340 29.67 -13.41 -7.11
CA THR A 340 30.34 -13.13 -8.39
C THR A 340 29.51 -13.68 -9.55
N PHE A 341 29.58 -13.01 -10.70
CA PHE A 341 28.87 -13.43 -11.92
C PHE A 341 29.71 -14.34 -12.79
#